data_b3a19feeb5dbebce089271985093ac50
#
_entry.id   b3a19feeb5dbebce089271985093ac50
#
_cell.length_a   1.000
_cell.length_b   1.000
_cell.length_c   1.000
_cell.angle_alpha   90.00
_cell.angle_beta   90.00
_cell.angle_gamma   90.00
#
_symmetry.space_group_name_H-M   'P 1'
#
loop_
_entity.id
_entity.type
_entity.pdbx_description
1 polymer ?
#
loop_
_entity_poly.entity_id
_entity_poly.type
_entity_poly.pdbx_seq_one_letter_code
_entity_poly.pdbx_strand_id
1 'polypeptide(L)'
;RGLGDVYKRQALYWQLNDNWPVASWASIDYFGRWKALHYMAARFFAPKAGYIYTEGTKAVISAANETLENQSLNVTVRIRDVELNVLFEETVETTVKAQSSIHVLERDFADVIGSKKRRVFAEAVYTWQDGTTSTEAESFVPYKHMDLLQPQIETSVTEKDGTIEIQISADCFAPFVWLEIEEDVIFSDNCFDLTSEETKTIYIQKEDVLSGKVLSADNVRKTLKIRSLRDTYEQ
;
A
#
# COMPACT_ATOMS: atom_id res chain seq x y z
N ARG A 1 -17.11 7.01 -12.41
CA ARG A 1 -17.50 5.65 -12.81
C ARG A 1 -17.95 5.70 -14.26
N GLY A 2 -17.35 4.85 -15.11
CA GLY A 2 -17.74 4.75 -16.51
C GLY A 2 -19.16 4.25 -16.63
N LEU A 3 -19.97 4.95 -17.39
CA LEU A 3 -21.38 4.68 -17.57
C LEU A 3 -21.61 4.10 -18.95
N GLY A 4 -21.54 2.79 -19.06
CA GLY A 4 -22.15 2.05 -20.15
C GLY A 4 -21.35 1.87 -21.45
N ASP A 5 -20.47 2.76 -21.83
CA ASP A 5 -19.70 2.65 -23.08
C ASP A 5 -18.31 2.07 -22.86
N VAL A 6 -17.79 1.30 -23.80
CA VAL A 6 -16.50 0.62 -23.68
C VAL A 6 -15.36 1.61 -23.39
N TYR A 7 -15.34 2.77 -24.01
CA TYR A 7 -14.33 3.80 -23.78
C TYR A 7 -14.47 4.56 -22.44
N LYS A 8 -15.59 4.42 -21.74
CA LYS A 8 -15.82 4.99 -20.41
C LYS A 8 -15.47 4.04 -19.27
N ARG A 9 -14.90 2.88 -19.56
CA ARG A 9 -14.51 1.87 -18.57
C ARG A 9 -13.03 1.97 -18.21
N GLN A 10 -12.38 3.08 -18.53
CA GLN A 10 -10.98 3.34 -18.18
C GLN A 10 -10.90 4.18 -16.92
N ALA A 11 -9.92 3.87 -16.07
CA ALA A 11 -9.47 4.74 -15.00
C ALA A 11 -8.23 5.48 -15.49
N LEU A 12 -8.29 6.80 -15.50
CA LEU A 12 -7.19 7.68 -15.91
C LEU A 12 -6.92 8.68 -14.79
N TYR A 13 -5.66 9.01 -14.59
CA TYR A 13 -5.28 10.09 -13.69
C TYR A 13 -4.46 11.14 -14.45
N TRP A 14 -4.53 12.36 -14.02
CA TRP A 14 -3.79 13.48 -14.55
C TRP A 14 -2.77 13.93 -13.52
N GLN A 15 -1.49 13.94 -13.81
CA GLN A 15 -0.82 13.51 -15.03
C GLN A 15 0.39 12.66 -14.68
N LEU A 16 1.02 11.98 -15.65
CA LEU A 16 2.11 11.04 -15.39
C LEU A 16 3.35 11.78 -14.85
N ASN A 17 3.88 12.76 -15.59
CA ASN A 17 5.13 13.44 -15.25
C ASN A 17 5.12 14.92 -15.53
N ASP A 18 5.98 15.66 -14.86
CA ASP A 18 6.26 17.06 -15.11
C ASP A 18 7.28 17.24 -16.25
N ASN A 19 7.12 18.31 -17.03
CA ASN A 19 8.06 18.72 -18.08
C ASN A 19 8.93 19.93 -17.70
N TRP A 20 8.74 20.48 -16.49
CA TRP A 20 9.53 21.54 -15.87
C TRP A 20 9.41 21.48 -14.34
N PRO A 21 10.37 22.06 -13.58
CA PRO A 21 10.30 22.03 -12.12
C PRO A 21 9.13 22.87 -11.60
N VAL A 22 8.12 22.24 -11.04
CA VAL A 22 6.91 22.91 -10.54
C VAL A 22 6.21 22.04 -9.50
N ALA A 23 5.44 22.66 -8.61
CA ALA A 23 4.47 21.94 -7.78
C ALA A 23 3.24 21.60 -8.63
N SER A 24 2.96 20.32 -8.82
CA SER A 24 1.88 19.83 -9.67
C SER A 24 1.29 18.53 -9.13
N TRP A 25 0.23 18.07 -9.78
CA TRP A 25 -0.40 16.75 -9.55
C TRP A 25 0.24 15.61 -10.37
N ALA A 26 1.36 15.85 -11.08
CA ALA A 26 2.10 14.78 -11.73
C ALA A 26 2.57 13.74 -10.69
N SER A 27 2.54 12.46 -11.07
CA SER A 27 2.99 11.37 -10.19
C SER A 27 4.51 11.20 -10.19
N ILE A 28 5.19 11.65 -11.26
CA ILE A 28 6.65 11.72 -11.37
C ILE A 28 7.02 13.20 -11.54
N ASP A 29 7.95 13.69 -10.76
CA ASP A 29 8.39 15.06 -10.88
C ASP A 29 9.38 15.26 -12.05
N TYR A 30 9.77 16.54 -12.30
CA TYR A 30 10.71 16.90 -13.37
C TYR A 30 12.06 16.16 -13.27
N PHE A 31 12.52 15.84 -12.06
CA PHE A 31 13.80 15.17 -11.82
C PHE A 31 13.71 13.65 -11.89
N GLY A 32 12.53 13.09 -12.21
CA GLY A 32 12.28 11.66 -12.27
C GLY A 32 11.94 11.00 -10.94
N ARG A 33 11.76 11.77 -9.87
CA ARG A 33 11.42 11.24 -8.55
C ARG A 33 9.95 10.83 -8.50
N TRP A 34 9.67 9.67 -7.96
CA TRP A 34 8.32 9.18 -7.77
C TRP A 34 7.68 9.82 -6.54
N LYS A 35 6.49 10.38 -6.74
CA LYS A 35 5.63 10.87 -5.65
C LYS A 35 4.74 9.73 -5.14
N ALA A 36 4.10 9.92 -3.98
CA ALA A 36 3.19 8.93 -3.38
C ALA A 36 2.17 8.37 -4.37
N LEU A 37 1.58 9.22 -5.21
CA LEU A 37 0.63 8.80 -6.24
C LEU A 37 1.22 7.75 -7.20
N HIS A 38 2.52 7.83 -7.55
CA HIS A 38 3.12 6.89 -8.50
C HIS A 38 3.28 5.50 -7.89
N TYR A 39 3.72 5.40 -6.63
CA TYR A 39 3.75 4.14 -5.88
C TYR A 39 2.36 3.54 -5.71
N MET A 40 1.37 4.36 -5.37
CA MET A 40 -0.02 3.92 -5.31
C MET A 40 -0.53 3.45 -6.67
N ALA A 41 -0.21 4.18 -7.76
CA ALA A 41 -0.60 3.81 -9.11
C ALA A 41 0.01 2.46 -9.55
N ALA A 42 1.26 2.18 -9.18
CA ALA A 42 1.89 0.90 -9.44
C ALA A 42 1.09 -0.27 -8.81
N ARG A 43 0.49 -0.05 -7.62
CA ARG A 43 -0.37 -1.05 -6.97
C ARG A 43 -1.74 -1.17 -7.61
N PHE A 44 -2.47 -0.05 -7.77
CA PHE A 44 -3.84 -0.14 -8.27
C PHE A 44 -3.97 -0.37 -9.78
N PHE A 45 -2.88 -0.23 -10.55
CA PHE A 45 -2.79 -0.64 -11.96
C PHE A 45 -2.03 -1.96 -12.15
N ALA A 46 -1.70 -2.68 -11.08
CA ALA A 46 -1.09 -3.99 -11.21
C ALA A 46 -2.01 -4.94 -12.00
N PRO A 47 -1.47 -5.83 -12.85
CA PRO A 47 -2.28 -6.79 -13.62
C PRO A 47 -3.15 -7.71 -12.77
N LYS A 48 -2.77 -7.89 -11.51
CA LYS A 48 -3.52 -8.61 -10.47
C LYS A 48 -3.56 -7.69 -9.25
N ALA A 49 -4.73 -7.21 -8.88
CA ALA A 49 -4.88 -6.23 -7.82
C ALA A 49 -6.06 -6.57 -6.90
N GLY A 50 -5.88 -6.25 -5.62
CA GLY A 50 -6.92 -6.29 -4.61
C GLY A 50 -7.41 -4.89 -4.26
N TYR A 51 -8.63 -4.79 -3.76
CA TYR A 51 -9.23 -3.52 -3.34
C TYR A 51 -10.13 -3.73 -2.13
N ILE A 52 -10.12 -2.77 -1.22
CA ILE A 52 -11.08 -2.67 -0.12
C ILE A 52 -11.85 -1.36 -0.26
N TYR A 53 -13.14 -1.44 -0.04
CA TYR A 53 -14.01 -0.28 0.12
C TYR A 53 -14.84 -0.44 1.39
N THR A 54 -14.94 0.61 2.18
CA THR A 54 -15.74 0.62 3.41
C THR A 54 -16.86 1.66 3.33
N GLU A 55 -18.05 1.30 3.84
CA GLU A 55 -19.18 2.21 4.01
C GLU A 55 -19.91 1.90 5.31
N GLY A 56 -19.95 2.86 6.22
CA GLY A 56 -20.52 2.59 7.55
C GLY A 56 -19.67 1.59 8.32
N THR A 57 -20.20 0.41 8.60
CA THR A 57 -19.53 -0.74 9.22
C THR A 57 -19.31 -1.87 8.22
N LYS A 58 -19.73 -1.67 6.99
CA LYS A 58 -19.62 -2.65 5.90
C LYS A 58 -18.28 -2.54 5.19
N ALA A 59 -17.68 -3.66 4.85
CA ALA A 59 -16.53 -3.73 3.96
C ALA A 59 -16.85 -4.60 2.74
N VAL A 60 -16.36 -4.14 1.58
CA VAL A 60 -16.41 -4.86 0.31
C VAL A 60 -14.98 -5.10 -0.14
N ILE A 61 -14.62 -6.36 -0.23
CA ILE A 61 -13.31 -6.84 -0.68
C ILE A 61 -13.46 -7.33 -2.12
N SER A 62 -12.65 -6.81 -3.01
CA SER A 62 -12.73 -7.10 -4.45
C SER A 62 -11.35 -7.46 -4.99
N ALA A 63 -11.32 -8.18 -6.09
CA ALA A 63 -10.10 -8.51 -6.82
C ALA A 63 -10.30 -8.33 -8.32
N ALA A 64 -9.25 -7.89 -9.01
CA ALA A 64 -9.19 -7.77 -10.45
C ALA A 64 -8.03 -8.59 -11.01
N ASN A 65 -8.28 -9.22 -12.16
CA ASN A 65 -7.31 -9.96 -12.94
C ASN A 65 -7.35 -9.45 -14.39
N GLU A 66 -6.35 -8.70 -14.80
CA GLU A 66 -6.21 -8.19 -16.17
C GLU A 66 -5.36 -9.10 -17.06
N THR A 67 -4.88 -10.23 -16.51
CA THR A 67 -4.12 -11.22 -17.30
C THR A 67 -5.06 -12.00 -18.26
N LEU A 68 -4.45 -12.72 -19.20
CA LEU A 68 -5.20 -13.53 -20.20
C LEU A 68 -5.57 -14.92 -19.67
N GLU A 69 -5.25 -15.23 -18.42
CA GLU A 69 -5.50 -16.53 -17.82
C GLU A 69 -6.32 -16.39 -16.53
N ASN A 70 -7.12 -17.41 -16.22
CA ASN A 70 -7.79 -17.48 -14.93
C ASN A 70 -6.75 -17.62 -13.82
N GLN A 71 -6.93 -16.92 -12.71
CA GLN A 71 -6.02 -16.93 -11.56
C GLN A 71 -6.74 -17.45 -10.33
N SER A 72 -6.19 -18.49 -9.68
CA SER A 72 -6.61 -18.88 -8.34
C SER A 72 -6.13 -17.82 -7.33
N LEU A 73 -6.96 -17.53 -6.36
CA LEU A 73 -6.74 -16.48 -5.39
C LEU A 73 -7.22 -16.92 -4.01
N ASN A 74 -6.35 -16.76 -3.01
CA ASN A 74 -6.70 -16.83 -1.59
C ASN A 74 -6.70 -15.41 -1.02
N VAL A 75 -7.77 -15.02 -0.35
CA VAL A 75 -7.87 -13.72 0.32
C VAL A 75 -8.12 -13.94 1.79
N THR A 76 -7.17 -13.55 2.63
CA THR A 76 -7.36 -13.50 4.09
C THR A 76 -7.83 -12.12 4.48
N VAL A 77 -9.06 -12.03 4.95
CA VAL A 77 -9.71 -10.78 5.40
C VAL A 77 -9.66 -10.73 6.92
N ARG A 78 -9.19 -9.60 7.44
CA ARG A 78 -9.14 -9.33 8.88
C ARG A 78 -9.81 -8.00 9.21
N ILE A 79 -10.41 -7.93 10.37
CA ILE A 79 -10.67 -6.67 11.06
C ILE A 79 -9.66 -6.59 12.19
N ARG A 80 -8.84 -5.53 12.18
CA ARG A 80 -7.84 -5.28 13.22
C ARG A 80 -8.14 -3.98 13.94
N ASP A 81 -7.69 -3.88 15.17
CA ASP A 81 -7.60 -2.58 15.83
C ASP A 81 -6.24 -1.89 15.55
N VAL A 82 -6.13 -0.64 15.98
CA VAL A 82 -4.89 0.15 15.77
C VAL A 82 -3.70 -0.41 16.54
N GLU A 83 -3.90 -1.28 17.54
CA GLU A 83 -2.88 -2.04 18.24
C GLU A 83 -2.51 -3.35 17.54
N LEU A 84 -3.00 -3.59 16.32
CA LEU A 84 -2.78 -4.76 15.47
C LEU A 84 -3.45 -6.05 15.95
N ASN A 85 -4.29 -6.01 17.01
CA ASN A 85 -5.04 -7.18 17.43
C ASN A 85 -6.04 -7.59 16.34
N VAL A 86 -6.11 -8.90 16.07
CA VAL A 86 -7.09 -9.47 15.14
C VAL A 86 -8.42 -9.65 15.88
N LEU A 87 -9.44 -8.92 15.46
CA LEU A 87 -10.81 -8.99 16.00
C LEU A 87 -11.69 -9.95 15.19
N PHE A 88 -11.36 -10.14 13.92
CA PHE A 88 -12.02 -11.06 13.00
C PHE A 88 -11.03 -11.53 11.95
N GLU A 89 -11.12 -12.79 11.53
CA GLU A 89 -10.37 -13.34 10.41
C GLU A 89 -11.20 -14.36 9.65
N GLU A 90 -11.14 -14.29 8.33
CA GLU A 90 -11.72 -15.28 7.42
C GLU A 90 -10.87 -15.37 6.16
N THR A 91 -10.65 -16.58 5.64
CA THR A 91 -9.99 -16.80 4.37
C THR A 91 -10.99 -17.30 3.34
N VAL A 92 -11.00 -16.65 2.17
CA VAL A 92 -11.84 -17.00 1.02
C VAL A 92 -10.96 -17.47 -0.11
N GLU A 93 -11.22 -18.69 -0.59
CA GLU A 93 -10.60 -19.24 -1.80
C GLU A 93 -11.52 -19.04 -3.00
N THR A 94 -10.98 -18.54 -4.08
CA THR A 94 -11.76 -18.24 -5.29
C THR A 94 -10.91 -18.31 -6.56
N THR A 95 -11.55 -18.13 -7.71
CA THR A 95 -10.86 -17.97 -9.00
C THR A 95 -11.36 -16.71 -9.67
N VAL A 96 -10.43 -15.82 -10.04
CA VAL A 96 -10.74 -14.64 -10.84
C VAL A 96 -10.48 -14.94 -12.29
N LYS A 97 -11.53 -14.86 -13.13
CA LYS A 97 -11.42 -15.15 -14.56
C LYS A 97 -10.50 -14.12 -15.23
N ALA A 98 -9.93 -14.53 -16.37
CA ALA A 98 -9.17 -13.63 -17.24
C ALA A 98 -9.96 -12.35 -17.55
N GLN A 99 -9.29 -11.21 -17.50
CA GLN A 99 -9.84 -9.89 -17.83
C GLN A 99 -11.15 -9.57 -17.10
N SER A 100 -11.22 -9.91 -15.81
CA SER A 100 -12.42 -9.69 -15.00
C SER A 100 -12.11 -9.21 -13.59
N SER A 101 -13.12 -8.69 -12.93
CA SER A 101 -13.11 -8.37 -11.51
C SER A 101 -14.28 -9.03 -10.78
N ILE A 102 -14.09 -9.34 -9.51
CA ILE A 102 -15.11 -9.97 -8.66
C ILE A 102 -15.17 -9.29 -7.29
N HIS A 103 -16.35 -9.34 -6.65
CA HIS A 103 -16.43 -9.17 -5.20
C HIS A 103 -16.10 -10.50 -4.53
N VAL A 104 -15.06 -10.51 -3.70
CA VAL A 104 -14.60 -11.69 -2.97
C VAL A 104 -15.41 -11.88 -1.69
N LEU A 105 -15.61 -10.79 -0.94
CA LEU A 105 -16.40 -10.76 0.29
C LEU A 105 -17.10 -9.41 0.41
N GLU A 106 -18.35 -9.46 0.83
CA GLU A 106 -19.12 -8.29 1.25
C GLU A 106 -19.79 -8.59 2.59
N ARG A 107 -19.45 -7.84 3.63
CA ARG A 107 -19.94 -8.11 4.98
C ARG A 107 -20.08 -6.85 5.80
N ASP A 108 -21.12 -6.82 6.64
CA ASP A 108 -21.28 -5.85 7.71
C ASP A 108 -20.56 -6.37 8.97
N PHE A 109 -19.68 -5.58 9.53
CA PHE A 109 -18.89 -5.86 10.71
C PHE A 109 -19.36 -5.11 11.96
N ALA A 110 -20.61 -4.63 12.00
CA ALA A 110 -21.14 -3.84 13.10
C ALA A 110 -20.90 -4.51 14.47
N ASP A 111 -21.15 -5.82 14.57
CA ASP A 111 -20.97 -6.59 15.83
C ASP A 111 -19.49 -6.69 16.24
N VAL A 112 -18.56 -6.77 15.28
CA VAL A 112 -17.11 -6.84 15.54
C VAL A 112 -16.57 -5.45 15.92
N ILE A 113 -16.99 -4.42 15.20
CA ILE A 113 -16.52 -3.03 15.36
C ILE A 113 -17.08 -2.41 16.64
N GLY A 114 -18.37 -2.64 16.92
CA GLY A 114 -19.09 -2.03 18.04
C GLY A 114 -18.93 -0.51 18.07
N SER A 115 -18.51 0.04 19.21
CA SER A 115 -18.25 1.47 19.39
C SER A 115 -16.85 1.93 18.94
N LYS A 116 -15.98 1.00 18.50
CA LYS A 116 -14.54 1.27 18.23
C LYS A 116 -14.25 1.71 16.81
N LYS A 117 -15.21 2.19 16.04
CA LYS A 117 -15.09 2.50 14.62
C LYS A 117 -13.87 3.37 14.23
N ARG A 118 -13.44 4.25 15.15
CA ARG A 118 -12.26 5.11 14.95
C ARG A 118 -10.92 4.43 15.23
N ARG A 119 -10.94 3.20 15.75
CA ARG A 119 -9.77 2.45 16.18
C ARG A 119 -9.63 1.10 15.49
N VAL A 120 -10.35 0.90 14.39
CA VAL A 120 -10.33 -0.36 13.64
C VAL A 120 -10.21 -0.09 12.14
N PHE A 121 -9.63 -1.06 11.44
CA PHE A 121 -9.51 -1.06 9.99
C PHE A 121 -9.75 -2.47 9.43
N ALA A 122 -10.13 -2.55 8.15
CA ALA A 122 -10.18 -3.77 7.39
C ALA A 122 -8.82 -3.98 6.71
N GLU A 123 -8.30 -5.20 6.78
CA GLU A 123 -7.12 -5.67 6.07
C GLU A 123 -7.52 -6.82 5.16
N ALA A 124 -6.97 -6.87 3.96
CA ALA A 124 -7.07 -8.03 3.08
C ALA A 124 -5.71 -8.36 2.49
N VAL A 125 -5.28 -9.61 2.71
CA VAL A 125 -4.04 -10.16 2.13
C VAL A 125 -4.44 -11.06 0.98
N TYR A 126 -4.01 -10.69 -0.22
CA TYR A 126 -4.26 -11.42 -1.47
C TYR A 126 -3.05 -12.26 -1.81
N THR A 127 -3.25 -13.57 -1.97
CA THR A 127 -2.21 -14.51 -2.40
C THR A 127 -2.65 -15.16 -3.72
N TRP A 128 -1.97 -14.81 -4.79
CA TRP A 128 -2.26 -15.28 -6.14
C TRP A 128 -1.58 -16.62 -6.44
N GLN A 129 -2.07 -17.30 -7.48
CA GLN A 129 -1.60 -18.64 -7.89
C GLN A 129 -0.08 -18.75 -8.06
N ASP A 130 0.58 -17.70 -8.52
CA ASP A 130 2.04 -17.65 -8.73
C ASP A 130 2.85 -17.31 -7.45
N GLY A 131 2.18 -17.21 -6.31
CA GLY A 131 2.78 -16.84 -5.04
C GLY A 131 2.95 -15.33 -4.82
N THR A 132 2.57 -14.49 -5.79
CA THR A 132 2.55 -13.04 -5.58
C THR A 132 1.56 -12.68 -4.47
N THR A 133 1.95 -11.77 -3.59
CA THR A 133 1.10 -11.29 -2.50
C THR A 133 0.94 -9.78 -2.55
N SER A 134 -0.22 -9.29 -2.16
CA SER A 134 -0.44 -7.87 -1.87
C SER A 134 -1.33 -7.74 -0.63
N THR A 135 -1.15 -6.64 0.09
CA THR A 135 -1.95 -6.30 1.27
C THR A 135 -2.57 -4.94 1.07
N GLU A 136 -3.87 -4.86 1.28
CA GLU A 136 -4.64 -3.62 1.25
C GLU A 136 -5.26 -3.38 2.63
N ALA A 137 -5.33 -2.13 3.04
CA ALA A 137 -5.99 -1.73 4.28
C ALA A 137 -6.92 -0.52 4.03
N GLU A 138 -8.06 -0.51 4.72
CA GLU A 138 -9.01 0.60 4.63
C GLU A 138 -9.69 0.83 5.97
N SER A 139 -9.79 2.09 6.38
CA SER A 139 -10.43 2.46 7.62
C SER A 139 -11.96 2.58 7.46
N PHE A 140 -12.72 2.40 8.54
CA PHE A 140 -14.17 2.60 8.55
C PHE A 140 -14.60 4.06 8.76
N VAL A 141 -13.66 4.97 8.92
CA VAL A 141 -13.86 6.43 9.02
C VAL A 141 -12.81 7.14 8.16
N PRO A 142 -13.02 8.35 7.71
CA PRO A 142 -11.95 9.14 7.09
C PRO A 142 -10.69 9.15 8.00
N TYR A 143 -9.50 8.96 7.44
CA TYR A 143 -8.25 8.84 8.20
C TYR A 143 -8.03 9.96 9.22
N LYS A 144 -8.44 11.21 8.90
CA LYS A 144 -8.40 12.35 9.82
C LYS A 144 -9.26 12.17 11.09
N HIS A 145 -10.10 11.16 11.13
CA HIS A 145 -10.96 10.83 12.27
C HIS A 145 -10.53 9.55 12.98
N MET A 146 -9.50 8.89 12.50
CA MET A 146 -8.93 7.74 13.20
C MET A 146 -8.16 8.18 14.45
N ASP A 147 -8.30 7.40 15.50
CA ASP A 147 -7.52 7.56 16.74
C ASP A 147 -6.19 6.75 16.61
N LEU A 148 -5.33 7.17 15.67
CA LEU A 148 -4.05 6.51 15.41
C LEU A 148 -3.09 6.67 16.59
N LEU A 149 -2.39 5.59 16.91
CA LEU A 149 -1.28 5.61 17.88
C LEU A 149 -0.01 6.15 17.21
N GLN A 150 0.96 6.60 18.01
CA GLN A 150 2.28 6.94 17.51
C GLN A 150 3.08 5.66 17.32
N PRO A 151 3.42 5.25 16.07
CA PRO A 151 4.11 4.01 15.83
C PRO A 151 5.58 4.09 16.27
N GLN A 152 6.07 3.01 16.90
CA GLN A 152 7.50 2.77 17.04
C GLN A 152 7.93 1.97 15.82
N ILE A 153 8.61 2.64 14.89
CA ILE A 153 9.06 2.02 13.64
C ILE A 153 10.49 1.55 13.81
N GLU A 154 10.71 0.24 13.68
CA GLU A 154 12.03 -0.37 13.68
C GLU A 154 12.51 -0.61 12.25
N THR A 155 13.82 -0.43 12.03
CA THR A 155 14.42 -0.67 10.73
C THR A 155 15.78 -1.35 10.83
N SER A 156 16.07 -2.17 9.84
CA SER A 156 17.44 -2.62 9.57
C SER A 156 17.77 -2.39 8.10
N VAL A 157 19.02 -2.01 7.83
CA VAL A 157 19.51 -1.74 6.46
C VAL A 157 20.71 -2.62 6.20
N THR A 158 20.64 -3.41 5.13
CA THR A 158 21.74 -4.26 4.68
C THR A 158 22.05 -4.01 3.21
N GLU A 159 23.21 -4.47 2.75
CA GLU A 159 23.61 -4.39 1.36
C GLU A 159 24.06 -5.78 0.92
N LYS A 160 23.51 -6.23 -0.19
CA LYS A 160 23.87 -7.51 -0.80
C LYS A 160 23.87 -7.38 -2.33
N ASP A 161 24.98 -7.75 -2.94
CA ASP A 161 25.14 -7.78 -4.41
C ASP A 161 24.79 -6.44 -5.10
N GLY A 162 25.06 -5.31 -4.43
CA GLY A 162 24.77 -3.96 -4.94
C GLY A 162 23.31 -3.51 -4.76
N THR A 163 22.48 -4.32 -4.12
CA THR A 163 21.11 -3.98 -3.72
C THR A 163 21.08 -3.58 -2.26
N ILE A 164 20.47 -2.45 -1.93
CA ILE A 164 20.16 -2.07 -0.56
C ILE A 164 18.82 -2.67 -0.18
N GLU A 165 18.80 -3.36 0.95
CA GLU A 165 17.61 -3.93 1.56
C GLU A 165 17.30 -3.17 2.85
N ILE A 166 16.08 -2.65 2.95
CA ILE A 166 15.53 -1.96 4.13
C ILE A 166 14.40 -2.82 4.67
N GLN A 167 14.60 -3.40 5.83
CA GLN A 167 13.55 -4.10 6.57
C GLN A 167 12.89 -3.11 7.52
N ILE A 168 11.56 -3.12 7.57
CA ILE A 168 10.77 -2.17 8.36
C ILE A 168 9.57 -2.86 8.99
N SER A 169 9.32 -2.56 10.27
CA SER A 169 8.16 -3.03 11.03
C SER A 169 7.65 -1.95 11.97
N ALA A 170 6.43 -2.09 12.47
CA ALA A 170 5.84 -1.19 13.46
C ALA A 170 5.07 -1.98 14.52
N ASP A 171 4.96 -1.42 15.72
CA ASP A 171 4.25 -1.99 16.87
C ASP A 171 2.75 -1.69 16.87
N CYS A 172 2.28 -0.83 15.96
CA CYS A 172 0.88 -0.49 15.80
C CYS A 172 0.58 -0.13 14.33
N PHE A 173 -0.69 0.03 13.98
CA PHE A 173 -1.09 0.42 12.62
C PHE A 173 -0.45 1.74 12.21
N ALA A 174 0.38 1.69 11.17
CA ALA A 174 1.05 2.85 10.59
C ALA A 174 0.66 3.02 9.11
N PRO A 175 -0.39 3.79 8.82
CA PRO A 175 -0.80 4.04 7.44
C PRO A 175 0.11 5.07 6.75
N PHE A 176 0.25 4.91 5.42
CA PHE A 176 0.99 5.79 4.52
C PHE A 176 2.44 6.04 4.97
N VAL A 177 3.15 4.98 5.32
CA VAL A 177 4.57 5.07 5.67
C VAL A 177 5.37 5.53 4.45
N TRP A 178 6.10 6.62 4.64
CA TRP A 178 6.92 7.26 3.62
C TRP A 178 8.40 7.21 4.03
N LEU A 179 9.22 6.66 3.12
CA LEU A 179 10.68 6.63 3.24
C LEU A 179 11.29 7.73 2.39
N GLU A 180 12.32 8.37 2.92
CA GLU A 180 13.10 9.41 2.26
C GLU A 180 14.57 9.25 2.67
N ILE A 181 15.49 9.42 1.73
CA ILE A 181 16.93 9.53 1.97
C ILE A 181 17.47 10.77 1.30
N GLU A 182 18.73 11.15 1.60
CA GLU A 182 19.35 12.34 1.01
C GLU A 182 19.53 12.24 -0.51
N GLU A 183 19.83 11.04 -1.02
CA GLU A 183 19.99 10.78 -2.45
C GLU A 183 18.64 10.55 -3.12
N ASP A 184 18.44 11.06 -4.32
CA ASP A 184 17.22 10.81 -5.10
C ASP A 184 17.22 9.36 -5.61
N VAL A 185 16.27 8.56 -5.13
CA VAL A 185 16.15 7.14 -5.46
C VAL A 185 14.68 6.76 -5.74
N ILE A 186 14.51 5.66 -6.46
CA ILE A 186 13.24 4.94 -6.56
C ILE A 186 13.31 3.74 -5.62
N PHE A 187 12.45 3.69 -4.62
CA PHE A 187 12.27 2.52 -3.76
C PHE A 187 11.44 1.46 -4.48
N SER A 188 11.63 0.19 -4.18
CA SER A 188 10.76 -0.88 -4.71
C SER A 188 9.29 -0.70 -4.33
N ASP A 189 9.03 -0.08 -3.17
CA ASP A 189 7.71 0.37 -2.72
C ASP A 189 7.87 1.57 -1.76
N ASN A 190 6.84 2.42 -1.68
CA ASN A 190 6.77 3.55 -0.76
C ASN A 190 5.32 3.99 -0.57
N CYS A 191 5.03 4.80 0.42
CA CYS A 191 3.66 5.20 0.75
C CYS A 191 2.75 3.99 0.97
N PHE A 192 3.18 3.06 1.81
CA PHE A 192 2.51 1.80 2.13
C PHE A 192 2.03 1.79 3.58
N ASP A 193 1.15 0.84 3.89
CA ASP A 193 0.67 0.64 5.25
C ASP A 193 1.44 -0.49 5.94
N LEU A 194 1.75 -0.33 7.23
CA LEU A 194 2.18 -1.40 8.11
C LEU A 194 0.97 -1.84 8.94
N THR A 195 0.46 -3.00 8.61
CA THR A 195 -0.81 -3.55 9.12
C THR A 195 -0.64 -4.72 10.07
N SER A 196 0.59 -5.19 10.23
CA SER A 196 0.97 -6.30 11.12
C SER A 196 2.37 -6.07 11.67
N GLU A 197 2.75 -6.85 12.69
CA GLU A 197 4.13 -6.86 13.23
C GLU A 197 5.14 -7.50 12.27
N GLU A 198 4.69 -8.06 11.15
CA GLU A 198 5.57 -8.66 10.15
C GLU A 198 6.45 -7.61 9.49
N THR A 199 7.69 -7.98 9.26
CA THR A 199 8.67 -7.12 8.62
C THR A 199 8.40 -7.01 7.12
N LYS A 200 8.19 -5.78 6.64
CA LYS A 200 8.16 -5.46 5.21
C LYS A 200 9.57 -5.17 4.72
N THR A 201 9.91 -5.70 3.55
CA THR A 201 11.23 -5.47 2.93
C THR A 201 11.10 -4.55 1.72
N ILE A 202 11.91 -3.50 1.70
CA ILE A 202 11.99 -2.52 0.62
C ILE A 202 13.39 -2.57 0.03
N TYR A 203 13.49 -2.50 -1.29
CA TYR A 203 14.75 -2.54 -2.01
C TYR A 203 15.05 -1.23 -2.72
N ILE A 204 16.36 -0.92 -2.84
CA ILE A 204 16.89 0.08 -3.77
C ILE A 204 17.91 -0.64 -4.63
N GLN A 205 17.65 -0.73 -5.93
CA GLN A 205 18.58 -1.28 -6.89
C GLN A 205 19.60 -0.23 -7.29
N LYS A 206 20.74 -0.63 -7.83
CA LYS A 206 21.78 0.30 -8.28
C LYS A 206 21.27 1.24 -9.38
N GLU A 207 20.45 0.75 -10.28
CA GLU A 207 19.83 1.49 -11.38
C GLU A 207 18.75 2.45 -10.92
N ASP A 208 18.22 2.29 -9.71
CA ASP A 208 17.19 3.14 -9.11
C ASP A 208 17.76 4.39 -8.42
N VAL A 209 19.10 4.56 -8.40
CA VAL A 209 19.77 5.76 -7.90
C VAL A 209 19.85 6.79 -9.02
N LEU A 210 18.97 7.80 -9.00
CA LEU A 210 18.78 8.73 -10.11
C LEU A 210 20.01 9.59 -10.43
N SER A 211 20.87 9.84 -9.44
CA SER A 211 22.13 10.56 -9.63
C SER A 211 23.25 9.70 -10.27
N GLY A 212 23.03 8.38 -10.35
CA GLY A 212 24.06 7.41 -10.79
C GLY A 212 25.20 7.20 -9.79
N LYS A 213 25.14 7.78 -8.61
CA LYS A 213 26.15 7.56 -7.54
C LYS A 213 26.04 6.16 -6.96
N VAL A 214 27.14 5.68 -6.39
CA VAL A 214 27.13 4.43 -5.62
C VAL A 214 26.53 4.73 -4.24
N LEU A 215 25.42 4.05 -3.93
CA LEU A 215 24.77 4.12 -2.63
C LEU A 215 25.27 2.97 -1.77
N SER A 216 25.56 3.24 -0.49
CA SER A 216 25.92 2.20 0.48
C SER A 216 24.91 2.10 1.60
N ALA A 217 24.83 0.93 2.24
CA ALA A 217 23.96 0.74 3.42
C ALA A 217 24.25 1.77 4.51
N ASP A 218 25.51 2.17 4.70
CA ASP A 218 25.89 3.17 5.71
C ASP A 218 25.37 4.57 5.38
N ASN A 219 25.34 4.95 4.10
CA ASN A 219 24.74 6.21 3.66
C ASN A 219 23.23 6.19 3.95
N VAL A 220 22.56 5.09 3.58
CA VAL A 220 21.12 4.94 3.81
C VAL A 220 20.80 5.00 5.30
N ARG A 221 21.49 4.23 6.16
CA ARG A 221 21.29 4.29 7.63
C ARG A 221 21.39 5.69 8.23
N LYS A 222 22.30 6.50 7.72
CA LYS A 222 22.54 7.87 8.24
C LYS A 222 21.49 8.87 7.77
N THR A 223 20.90 8.66 6.62
CA THR A 223 20.04 9.66 5.96
C THR A 223 18.58 9.24 5.88
N LEU A 224 18.26 7.97 6.16
CA LEU A 224 16.89 7.44 6.14
C LEU A 224 16.00 8.18 7.13
N LYS A 225 14.96 8.77 6.60
CA LYS A 225 13.85 9.37 7.33
C LYS A 225 12.59 8.59 7.03
N ILE A 226 11.81 8.35 8.06
CA ILE A 226 10.55 7.61 7.95
C ILE A 226 9.47 8.45 8.61
N ARG A 227 8.34 8.53 7.95
CA ARG A 227 7.13 9.20 8.45
C ARG A 227 5.92 8.32 8.17
N SER A 228 4.97 8.35 9.06
CA SER A 228 3.64 7.80 8.89
C SER A 228 2.60 8.93 8.82
N LEU A 229 1.37 8.61 8.50
CA LEU A 229 0.29 9.59 8.56
C LEU A 229 0.19 10.22 9.98
N ARG A 230 0.44 9.44 11.03
CA ARG A 230 0.36 9.94 12.43
C ARG A 230 1.32 11.09 12.70
N ASP A 231 2.47 11.12 12.04
CA ASP A 231 3.48 12.18 12.20
C ASP A 231 3.04 13.52 11.59
N THR A 232 1.96 13.54 10.82
CA THR A 232 1.35 14.76 10.25
C THR A 232 0.31 15.40 11.15
N TYR A 233 -0.09 14.74 12.26
CA TYR A 233 -1.06 15.29 13.18
C TYR A 233 -0.39 16.39 14.02
N GLU A 234 -1.11 17.50 14.22
CA GLU A 234 -0.69 18.53 15.17
C GLU A 234 -0.66 17.94 16.60
N GLN A 235 0.39 18.23 17.34
CA GLN A 235 0.57 17.82 18.73
C GLN A 235 -0.20 18.74 19.68
#